data_0012504f98bbf4ef5b96947b9452187a
#
_entry.id   0012504f98bbf4ef5b96947b9452187a
#
_cell.length_a   1.000
_cell.length_b   1.000
_cell.length_c   1.000
_cell.angle_alpha   90.00
_cell.angle_beta   90.00
_cell.angle_gamma   90.00
#
_symmetry.space_group_name_H-M   'P 1'
#
loop_
_entity.id
_entity.type
_entity.pdbx_description
1 polymer ?
#
loop_
_entity_poly.entity_id
_entity_poly.type
_entity_poly.pdbx_seq_one_letter_code
_entity_poly.pdbx_strand_id
1 'polypeptide(L)'
;CSQAFNSQTISGGNATSSINAELDDFVDMVFDQLETAKNYVRKIYRMYVRSEWNQDVEDGIITPLAQQLKTNGYNLLDILQTLLKSKHFYDLDDSDSTNENIGGIIKSPLQFLNELITILDVRIPNPETTQVAEGTNQTKGKNNENYRFYLFWWQFCHNTFFTFSGMNIFSPATV
;
A
#
# COMPACT_ATOMS: atom_id res chain seq x y z
N CYS A 1 7.72 -4.18 33.81
CA CYS A 1 7.71 -3.03 32.91
C CYS A 1 8.98 -3.04 32.05
N SER A 2 8.81 -2.91 30.75
CA SER A 2 9.92 -2.87 29.80
C SER A 2 10.57 -1.49 29.80
N GLN A 3 11.90 -1.43 29.73
CA GLN A 3 12.62 -0.18 29.52
C GLN A 3 12.18 0.58 28.25
N ALA A 4 11.63 -0.15 27.28
CA ALA A 4 11.15 0.40 26.02
C ALA A 4 9.99 1.41 26.19
N PHE A 5 9.26 1.36 27.30
CA PHE A 5 8.12 2.25 27.58
C PHE A 5 8.41 3.14 28.81
N ASN A 6 9.66 3.54 29.01
CA ASN A 6 10.08 4.41 30.12
C ASN A 6 9.63 3.87 31.50
N SER A 7 9.48 2.56 31.64
CA SER A 7 8.96 1.88 32.84
C SER A 7 7.58 2.37 33.30
N GLN A 8 6.79 2.91 32.42
CA GLN A 8 5.42 3.33 32.70
C GLN A 8 4.57 2.18 33.23
N THR A 9 3.75 2.46 34.21
CA THR A 9 2.82 1.50 34.81
C THR A 9 1.41 2.03 34.62
N ILE A 10 0.55 1.23 34.03
CA ILE A 10 -0.86 1.54 33.89
C ILE A 10 -1.59 0.90 35.04
N SER A 11 -2.39 1.66 35.78
CA SER A 11 -3.16 1.17 36.90
C SER A 11 -4.49 0.63 36.41
N GLY A 12 -4.70 -0.68 36.58
CA GLY A 12 -5.95 -1.34 36.21
C GLY A 12 -7.01 -1.26 37.33
N GLY A 13 -8.28 -1.45 36.92
CA GLY A 13 -9.41 -1.52 37.84
C GLY A 13 -10.57 -2.32 37.27
N ASN A 14 -11.52 -2.70 38.14
CA ASN A 14 -12.64 -3.59 37.73
C ASN A 14 -13.92 -2.82 37.31
N ALA A 15 -13.96 -1.53 37.43
CA ALA A 15 -15.09 -0.71 36.99
C ALA A 15 -14.95 -0.38 35.48
N THR A 16 -16.08 -0.26 34.78
CA THR A 16 -16.05 0.06 33.32
C THR A 16 -15.31 1.37 33.03
N SER A 17 -15.44 2.38 33.92
CA SER A 17 -14.73 3.64 33.78
C SER A 17 -13.21 3.49 33.94
N SER A 18 -12.74 2.62 34.83
CA SER A 18 -11.31 2.36 34.98
C SER A 18 -10.74 1.53 33.87
N ILE A 19 -11.52 0.62 33.28
CA ILE A 19 -11.11 -0.14 32.09
C ILE A 19 -10.92 0.80 30.88
N ASN A 20 -11.82 1.74 30.68
CA ASN A 20 -11.67 2.71 29.60
C ASN A 20 -10.46 3.62 29.82
N ALA A 21 -10.24 4.10 31.04
CA ALA A 21 -9.05 4.88 31.37
C ALA A 21 -7.74 4.10 31.16
N GLU A 22 -7.71 2.81 31.55
CA GLU A 22 -6.58 1.92 31.31
C GLU A 22 -6.27 1.76 29.80
N LEU A 23 -7.32 1.65 28.98
CA LEU A 23 -7.17 1.58 27.52
C LEU A 23 -6.64 2.89 26.93
N ASP A 24 -7.16 4.03 27.39
CA ASP A 24 -6.70 5.35 26.97
C ASP A 24 -5.22 5.56 27.35
N ASP A 25 -4.86 5.27 28.61
CA ASP A 25 -3.47 5.33 29.08
C ASP A 25 -2.53 4.41 28.27
N PHE A 26 -3.00 3.22 27.89
CA PHE A 26 -2.25 2.31 27.03
C PHE A 26 -2.02 2.89 25.63
N VAL A 27 -3.06 3.43 25.03
CA VAL A 27 -2.96 4.06 23.70
C VAL A 27 -2.02 5.25 23.76
N ASP A 28 -2.15 6.13 24.77
CA ASP A 28 -1.28 7.28 24.95
C ASP A 28 0.19 6.85 25.14
N MET A 29 0.44 5.81 25.92
CA MET A 29 1.78 5.25 26.11
C MET A 29 2.39 4.76 24.80
N VAL A 30 1.62 4.14 23.90
CA VAL A 30 2.09 3.67 22.61
C VAL A 30 2.37 4.86 21.67
N PHE A 31 1.48 5.84 21.62
CA PHE A 31 1.65 7.03 20.77
C PHE A 31 2.75 7.97 21.27
N ASP A 32 3.09 7.89 22.53
CA ASP A 32 4.20 8.67 23.10
C ASP A 32 5.59 8.13 22.67
N GLN A 33 5.66 6.94 22.10
CA GLN A 33 6.91 6.40 21.59
C GLN A 33 7.25 7.00 20.22
N LEU A 34 8.51 7.46 20.06
CA LEU A 34 8.99 7.95 18.76
C LEU A 34 8.97 6.85 17.69
N GLU A 35 9.17 5.61 18.09
CA GLU A 35 9.15 4.47 17.17
C GLU A 35 7.75 4.25 16.56
N THR A 36 6.69 4.56 17.28
CA THR A 36 5.32 4.58 16.73
C THR A 36 5.22 5.57 15.59
N ALA A 37 5.68 6.82 15.81
CA ALA A 37 5.69 7.84 14.76
C ALA A 37 6.56 7.43 13.56
N LYS A 38 7.76 6.87 13.81
CA LYS A 38 8.63 6.32 12.76
C LYS A 38 7.93 5.25 11.92
N ASN A 39 7.19 4.35 12.56
CA ASN A 39 6.46 3.30 11.85
C ASN A 39 5.41 3.87 10.89
N TYR A 40 4.69 4.94 11.27
CA TYR A 40 3.76 5.63 10.37
C TYR A 40 4.51 6.28 9.20
N VAL A 41 5.60 7.00 9.47
CA VAL A 41 6.39 7.66 8.43
C VAL A 41 7.01 6.62 7.47
N ARG A 42 7.53 5.50 7.98
CA ARG A 42 8.07 4.40 7.14
C ARG A 42 6.99 3.83 6.22
N LYS A 43 5.74 3.68 6.69
CA LYS A 43 4.62 3.24 5.84
C LYS A 43 4.31 4.25 4.74
N ILE A 44 4.27 5.54 5.08
CA ILE A 44 4.08 6.62 4.10
C ILE A 44 5.23 6.62 3.08
N TYR A 45 6.46 6.52 3.55
CA TYR A 45 7.64 6.49 2.68
C TYR A 45 7.58 5.31 1.70
N ARG A 46 7.26 4.11 2.18
CA ARG A 46 7.07 2.93 1.33
C ARG A 46 5.96 3.10 0.31
N MET A 47 4.91 3.79 0.65
CA MET A 47 3.76 3.98 -0.22
C MET A 47 4.02 5.00 -1.35
N TYR A 48 4.83 6.03 -1.08
CA TYR A 48 4.96 7.16 -2.00
C TYR A 48 6.36 7.34 -2.59
N VAL A 49 7.41 6.82 -1.96
CA VAL A 49 8.79 7.05 -2.38
C VAL A 49 9.47 5.76 -2.82
N ARG A 50 9.69 4.82 -1.89
CA ARG A 50 10.44 3.58 -2.18
C ARG A 50 10.14 2.50 -1.16
N SER A 51 10.19 1.23 -1.59
CA SER A 51 9.97 0.08 -0.72
C SER A 51 11.11 -0.18 0.27
N GLU A 52 12.33 0.15 -0.11
CA GLU A 52 13.55 -0.03 0.68
C GLU A 52 14.31 1.28 0.84
N TRP A 53 15.05 1.45 1.91
CA TRP A 53 15.91 2.61 2.17
C TRP A 53 17.11 2.23 3.03
N ASN A 54 18.13 3.06 2.98
CA ASN A 54 19.34 2.94 3.78
C ASN A 54 19.24 3.71 5.12
N GLN A 55 20.30 3.62 5.93
CA GLN A 55 20.35 4.28 7.23
C GLN A 55 20.36 5.81 7.11
N ASP A 56 20.93 6.36 6.06
CA ASP A 56 20.99 7.82 5.84
C ASP A 56 19.59 8.40 5.64
N VAL A 57 18.72 7.70 4.90
CA VAL A 57 17.32 8.06 4.75
C VAL A 57 16.56 7.89 6.07
N GLU A 58 16.86 6.84 6.85
CA GLU A 58 16.24 6.64 8.17
C GLU A 58 16.53 7.81 9.10
N ASP A 59 17.79 8.26 9.14
CA ASP A 59 18.25 9.32 10.04
C ASP A 59 17.94 10.72 9.50
N GLY A 60 18.10 10.92 8.19
CA GLY A 60 17.95 12.24 7.55
C GLY A 60 16.52 12.60 7.16
N ILE A 61 15.64 11.62 6.93
CA ILE A 61 14.29 11.84 6.42
C ILE A 61 13.24 11.29 7.37
N ILE A 62 13.29 9.97 7.68
CA ILE A 62 12.25 9.31 8.46
C ILE A 62 12.22 9.81 9.89
N THR A 63 13.37 9.92 10.54
CA THR A 63 13.44 10.36 11.93
C THR A 63 12.98 11.81 12.13
N PRO A 64 13.41 12.81 11.34
CA PRO A 64 12.90 14.18 11.45
C PRO A 64 11.40 14.28 11.18
N LEU A 65 10.89 13.58 10.16
CA LEU A 65 9.45 13.56 9.88
C LEU A 65 8.65 12.89 11.00
N ALA A 66 9.18 11.86 11.64
CA ALA A 66 8.55 11.22 12.80
C ALA A 66 8.49 12.15 14.01
N GLN A 67 9.55 12.93 14.26
CA GLN A 67 9.53 13.96 15.29
C GLN A 67 8.49 15.04 15.01
N GLN A 68 8.40 15.49 13.75
CA GLN A 68 7.38 16.43 13.32
C GLN A 68 5.97 15.83 13.48
N LEU A 69 5.76 14.57 13.12
CA LEU A 69 4.48 13.88 13.29
C LEU A 69 4.04 13.82 14.75
N LYS A 70 4.96 13.49 15.64
CA LYS A 70 4.70 13.45 17.08
C LYS A 70 4.34 14.85 17.62
N THR A 71 5.06 15.91 17.23
CA THR A 71 4.85 17.27 17.72
C THR A 71 3.59 17.93 17.18
N ASN A 72 3.13 17.55 15.99
CA ASN A 72 1.90 18.10 15.37
C ASN A 72 0.63 17.29 15.69
N GLY A 73 0.66 16.43 16.70
CA GLY A 73 -0.49 15.63 17.13
C GLY A 73 -0.90 14.56 16.11
N TYR A 74 0.05 13.97 15.42
CA TYR A 74 -0.17 12.90 14.42
C TYR A 74 -0.97 13.35 13.19
N ASN A 75 -0.85 14.62 12.81
CA ASN A 75 -1.42 15.11 11.56
C ASN A 75 -0.62 14.60 10.35
N LEU A 76 -1.13 13.56 9.70
CA LEU A 76 -0.47 12.93 8.56
C LEU A 76 -0.40 13.81 7.31
N LEU A 77 -1.34 14.76 7.17
CA LEU A 77 -1.37 15.65 6.00
C LEU A 77 -0.12 16.52 5.92
N ASP A 78 0.35 17.05 7.04
CA ASP A 78 1.54 17.88 7.10
C ASP A 78 2.79 17.10 6.72
N ILE A 79 2.86 15.85 7.16
CA ILE A 79 3.97 14.95 6.82
C ILE A 79 3.98 14.63 5.33
N LEU A 80 2.82 14.30 4.77
CA LEU A 80 2.68 14.07 3.33
C LEU A 80 3.08 15.30 2.52
N GLN A 81 2.61 16.48 2.91
CA GLN A 81 2.98 17.72 2.22
C GLN A 81 4.48 18.00 2.31
N THR A 82 5.09 17.79 3.47
CA THR A 82 6.53 17.98 3.65
C THR A 82 7.33 17.01 2.79
N LEU A 83 6.97 15.73 2.79
CA LEU A 83 7.64 14.69 2.02
C LEU A 83 7.49 14.92 0.52
N LEU A 84 6.25 15.12 0.03
CA LEU A 84 5.97 15.27 -1.41
C LEU A 84 6.49 16.59 -2.00
N LYS A 85 6.77 17.61 -1.19
CA LYS A 85 7.41 18.87 -1.62
C LYS A 85 8.92 18.85 -1.46
N SER A 86 9.49 17.83 -0.87
CA SER A 86 10.92 17.74 -0.60
C SER A 86 11.73 17.53 -1.88
N LYS A 87 12.97 17.99 -1.87
CA LYS A 87 13.92 17.69 -2.95
C LYS A 87 14.18 16.20 -3.09
N HIS A 88 14.20 15.51 -1.95
CA HIS A 88 14.39 14.06 -1.91
C HIS A 88 13.32 13.29 -2.69
N PHE A 89 12.05 13.73 -2.62
CA PHE A 89 10.96 13.09 -3.39
C PHE A 89 11.15 13.19 -4.91
N TYR A 90 11.75 14.31 -5.37
CA TYR A 90 12.03 14.55 -6.79
C TYR A 90 13.45 14.19 -7.20
N ASP A 91 14.23 13.60 -6.30
CA ASP A 91 15.65 13.29 -6.51
C ASP A 91 16.48 14.51 -6.94
N LEU A 92 16.14 15.66 -6.41
CA LEU A 92 16.82 16.93 -6.71
C LEU A 92 17.99 17.24 -5.76
N ASP A 93 18.17 16.41 -4.75
CA ASP A 93 19.24 16.56 -3.75
C ASP A 93 20.53 15.85 -4.17
N ASP A 94 20.47 15.01 -5.23
CA ASP A 94 21.60 14.21 -5.74
C ASP A 94 22.46 13.62 -4.59
N SER A 95 21.76 13.22 -3.53
CA SER A 95 22.38 12.70 -2.31
C SER A 95 22.98 11.31 -2.50
N ASP A 96 22.69 10.69 -3.65
CA ASP A 96 23.15 9.38 -4.01
C ASP A 96 23.84 9.40 -5.38
N SER A 97 25.18 9.42 -5.34
CA SER A 97 26.03 9.41 -6.55
C SER A 97 25.87 8.13 -7.40
N THR A 98 25.24 7.08 -6.85
CA THR A 98 24.99 5.83 -7.55
C THR A 98 23.64 5.81 -8.27
N ASN A 99 22.82 6.84 -8.10
CA ASN A 99 21.44 6.89 -8.59
C ASN A 99 20.57 5.71 -8.14
N GLU A 100 20.91 5.08 -7.04
CA GLU A 100 20.14 3.95 -6.48
C GLU A 100 18.78 4.39 -5.92
N ASN A 101 18.62 5.69 -5.64
CA ASN A 101 17.35 6.27 -5.19
C ASN A 101 16.44 6.67 -6.34
N ILE A 102 16.92 6.67 -7.58
CA ILE A 102 16.09 6.85 -8.77
C ILE A 102 15.31 5.56 -9.01
N GLY A 103 14.07 5.70 -9.08
CA GLY A 103 13.22 4.58 -9.38
C GLY A 103 12.14 4.49 -8.34
N GLY A 104 11.13 5.14 -8.67
CA GLY A 104 9.92 5.19 -7.90
C GLY A 104 9.35 3.81 -7.61
N ILE A 105 8.23 3.83 -7.00
CA ILE A 105 7.44 2.66 -6.67
C ILE A 105 7.11 1.91 -7.95
N ILE A 106 7.57 0.69 -8.07
CA ILE A 106 7.11 -0.22 -9.11
C ILE A 106 5.66 -0.55 -8.78
N LYS A 107 4.74 -0.16 -9.65
CA LYS A 107 3.33 -0.49 -9.50
C LYS A 107 3.16 -2.00 -9.47
N SER A 108 2.29 -2.48 -8.59
CA SER A 108 1.93 -3.89 -8.65
C SER A 108 1.34 -4.22 -10.03
N PRO A 109 1.55 -5.43 -10.56
CA PRO A 109 0.99 -5.82 -11.84
C PRO A 109 -0.52 -5.58 -11.96
N LEU A 110 -1.25 -5.77 -10.86
CA LEU A 110 -2.69 -5.49 -10.83
C LEU A 110 -3.01 -4.00 -10.99
N GLN A 111 -2.26 -3.12 -10.31
CA GLN A 111 -2.43 -1.66 -10.44
C GLN A 111 -2.07 -1.21 -11.86
N PHE A 112 -0.96 -1.70 -12.39
CA PHE A 112 -0.52 -1.37 -13.76
C PHE A 112 -1.56 -1.80 -14.80
N LEU A 113 -2.07 -3.02 -14.68
CA LEU A 113 -3.10 -3.53 -15.60
C LEU A 113 -4.38 -2.71 -15.52
N ASN A 114 -4.84 -2.37 -14.31
CA ASN A 114 -6.05 -1.58 -14.11
C ASN A 114 -5.91 -0.16 -14.69
N GLU A 115 -4.76 0.47 -14.52
CA GLU A 115 -4.47 1.76 -15.13
C GLU A 115 -4.40 1.67 -16.65
N LEU A 116 -3.77 0.63 -17.19
CA LEU A 116 -3.68 0.41 -18.64
C LEU A 116 -5.09 0.25 -19.25
N ILE A 117 -5.94 -0.58 -18.64
CA ILE A 117 -7.33 -0.76 -19.04
C ILE A 117 -8.09 0.58 -19.01
N THR A 118 -7.87 1.37 -17.96
CA THR A 118 -8.52 2.67 -17.79
C THR A 118 -8.04 3.70 -18.82
N ILE A 119 -6.73 3.81 -19.05
CA ILE A 119 -6.14 4.77 -20.01
C ILE A 119 -6.55 4.44 -21.44
N LEU A 120 -6.60 3.15 -21.78
CA LEU A 120 -6.96 2.68 -23.12
C LEU A 120 -8.48 2.58 -23.33
N ASP A 121 -9.30 2.94 -22.33
CA ASP A 121 -10.78 2.78 -22.32
C ASP A 121 -11.22 1.38 -22.76
N VAL A 122 -10.50 0.35 -22.29
CA VAL A 122 -10.83 -1.03 -22.63
C VAL A 122 -12.04 -1.47 -21.84
N ARG A 123 -13.13 -1.73 -22.53
CA ARG A 123 -14.38 -2.21 -21.94
C ARG A 123 -14.40 -3.72 -21.93
N ILE A 124 -14.16 -4.31 -20.76
CA ILE A 124 -14.29 -5.76 -20.59
C ILE A 124 -15.76 -6.09 -20.46
N PRO A 125 -16.35 -6.91 -21.35
CA PRO A 125 -17.77 -7.24 -21.28
C PRO A 125 -18.12 -8.01 -20.01
N ASN A 126 -19.27 -7.70 -19.42
CA ASN A 126 -19.77 -8.47 -18.28
C ASN A 126 -20.21 -9.86 -18.75
N PRO A 127 -19.65 -10.95 -18.20
CA PRO A 127 -19.98 -12.32 -18.60
C PRO A 127 -21.46 -12.68 -18.33
N GLU A 128 -22.09 -12.05 -17.35
CA GLU A 128 -23.50 -12.30 -17.02
C GLU A 128 -24.48 -11.73 -18.05
N THR A 129 -24.11 -10.62 -18.68
CA THR A 129 -24.95 -9.95 -19.69
C THR A 129 -24.72 -10.45 -21.11
N THR A 130 -23.72 -11.29 -21.32
CA THR A 130 -23.38 -11.86 -22.64
C THR A 130 -24.09 -13.19 -22.90
N GLN A 131 -25.26 -13.41 -22.32
CA GLN A 131 -26.01 -14.65 -22.50
C GLN A 131 -26.54 -14.78 -23.94
N VAL A 132 -26.37 -15.97 -24.51
CA VAL A 132 -27.00 -16.35 -25.77
C VAL A 132 -28.50 -16.56 -25.51
N ALA A 133 -29.34 -16.04 -26.38
CA ALA A 133 -30.80 -16.23 -26.29
C ALA A 133 -31.16 -17.71 -26.08
N GLU A 134 -32.03 -17.99 -25.14
CA GLU A 134 -32.59 -19.32 -24.89
C GLU A 134 -33.18 -19.89 -26.18
N GLY A 135 -32.77 -21.08 -26.58
CA GLY A 135 -33.40 -21.81 -27.68
C GLY A 135 -32.45 -22.39 -28.73
N THR A 136 -31.17 -22.11 -28.70
CA THR A 136 -30.23 -22.78 -29.57
C THR A 136 -29.39 -23.79 -28.76
N ASN A 137 -29.27 -25.00 -29.26
CA ASN A 137 -28.37 -26.06 -28.70
C ASN A 137 -26.87 -25.69 -28.71
N GLN A 138 -26.56 -24.41 -28.70
CA GLN A 138 -25.23 -23.89 -28.65
C GLN A 138 -24.78 -23.76 -27.19
N THR A 139 -23.72 -24.42 -26.83
CA THR A 139 -23.02 -24.27 -25.57
C THR A 139 -22.92 -22.77 -25.22
N LYS A 140 -23.55 -22.38 -24.11
CA LYS A 140 -23.57 -20.99 -23.60
C LYS A 140 -22.20 -20.33 -23.86
N GLY A 141 -22.20 -19.26 -24.62
CA GLY A 141 -21.07 -18.35 -24.76
C GLY A 141 -20.09 -18.60 -25.92
N LYS A 142 -20.01 -19.79 -26.51
CA LYS A 142 -18.94 -20.09 -27.50
C LYS A 142 -18.96 -19.24 -28.77
N ASN A 143 -20.12 -18.74 -29.20
CA ASN A 143 -20.28 -17.96 -30.42
C ASN A 143 -20.60 -16.47 -30.19
N ASN A 144 -20.61 -16.03 -28.95
CA ASN A 144 -20.81 -14.62 -28.62
C ASN A 144 -19.45 -13.90 -28.63
N GLU A 145 -19.29 -12.88 -29.47
CA GLU A 145 -18.04 -12.09 -29.55
C GLU A 145 -17.67 -11.46 -28.21
N ASN A 146 -18.63 -10.96 -27.46
CA ASN A 146 -18.39 -10.38 -26.14
C ASN A 146 -17.87 -11.42 -25.15
N TYR A 147 -18.40 -12.65 -25.18
CA TYR A 147 -17.90 -13.73 -24.33
C TYR A 147 -16.50 -14.18 -24.72
N ARG A 148 -16.20 -14.25 -26.03
CA ARG A 148 -14.85 -14.56 -26.51
C ARG A 148 -13.87 -13.48 -26.11
N PHE A 149 -14.27 -12.21 -26.18
CA PHE A 149 -13.47 -11.07 -25.75
C PHE A 149 -13.21 -11.10 -24.24
N TYR A 150 -14.26 -11.40 -23.44
CA TYR A 150 -14.11 -11.61 -22.00
C TYR A 150 -13.15 -12.75 -21.68
N LEU A 151 -13.28 -13.91 -22.35
CA LEU A 151 -12.38 -15.06 -22.16
C LEU A 151 -10.93 -14.72 -22.53
N PHE A 152 -10.74 -13.97 -23.62
CA PHE A 152 -9.41 -13.51 -24.01
C PHE A 152 -8.77 -12.67 -22.89
N TRP A 153 -9.50 -11.68 -22.36
CA TRP A 153 -9.00 -10.86 -21.26
C TRP A 153 -8.76 -11.66 -19.98
N TRP A 154 -9.66 -12.56 -19.65
CA TRP A 154 -9.50 -13.43 -18.50
C TRP A 154 -8.24 -14.30 -18.63
N GLN A 155 -8.04 -14.95 -19.78
CA GLN A 155 -6.86 -15.77 -20.05
C GLN A 155 -5.58 -14.94 -20.10
N PHE A 156 -5.62 -13.77 -20.72
CA PHE A 156 -4.49 -12.86 -20.76
C PHE A 156 -4.09 -12.41 -19.36
N CYS A 157 -5.04 -11.95 -18.55
CA CYS A 157 -4.75 -11.51 -17.19
C CYS A 157 -4.23 -12.67 -16.32
N HIS A 158 -4.93 -13.79 -16.32
CA HIS A 158 -4.64 -14.91 -15.43
C HIS A 158 -3.43 -15.73 -15.85
N ASN A 159 -3.43 -16.22 -17.08
CA ASN A 159 -2.41 -17.18 -17.53
C ASN A 159 -1.13 -16.52 -18.03
N THR A 160 -1.21 -15.29 -18.50
CA THR A 160 -0.06 -14.61 -19.09
C THR A 160 0.46 -13.52 -18.17
N PHE A 161 -0.34 -12.48 -17.94
CA PHE A 161 0.15 -11.28 -17.28
C PHE A 161 0.51 -11.53 -15.80
N PHE A 162 -0.39 -12.08 -15.00
CA PHE A 162 -0.12 -12.33 -13.58
C PHE A 162 0.89 -13.45 -13.35
N THR A 163 0.90 -14.48 -14.19
CA THR A 163 1.87 -15.56 -14.07
C THR A 163 3.29 -15.07 -14.34
N PHE A 164 3.50 -14.32 -15.44
CA PHE A 164 4.82 -13.78 -15.77
C PHE A 164 5.28 -12.66 -14.85
N SER A 165 4.36 -11.93 -14.23
CA SER A 165 4.68 -10.87 -13.26
C SER A 165 4.83 -11.37 -11.81
N GLY A 166 4.78 -12.67 -11.57
CA GLY A 166 4.93 -13.25 -10.23
C GLY A 166 3.74 -13.06 -9.30
N MET A 167 2.60 -12.60 -9.82
CA MET A 167 1.37 -12.37 -9.03
C MET A 167 0.27 -13.39 -9.34
N ASN A 168 0.62 -14.63 -9.56
CA ASN A 168 -0.40 -15.66 -9.72
C ASN A 168 -1.12 -15.92 -8.39
N ILE A 169 -2.40 -15.55 -8.32
CA ILE A 169 -3.23 -15.65 -7.10
C ILE A 169 -3.33 -17.11 -6.62
N PHE A 170 -3.29 -18.07 -7.53
CA PHE A 170 -3.44 -19.48 -7.20
C PHE A 170 -2.11 -20.23 -7.07
N SER A 171 -1.02 -19.63 -7.48
CA SER A 171 0.33 -20.20 -7.38
C SER A 171 1.35 -19.04 -7.30
N PRO A 172 1.41 -18.34 -6.15
CA PRO A 172 2.38 -17.27 -5.98
C PRO A 172 3.78 -17.84 -6.11
N ALA A 173 4.68 -17.10 -6.76
CA ALA A 173 6.07 -17.46 -6.80
C ALA A 173 6.59 -17.56 -5.37
N THR A 174 7.09 -18.72 -4.99
CA THR A 174 7.82 -18.88 -3.73
C THR A 174 9.13 -18.12 -3.85
N VAL A 175 9.29 -17.09 -3.07
CA VAL A 175 10.54 -16.36 -2.91
C VAL A 175 11.51 -17.19 -2.08
#